data_3ea48d5491233e7e247ee52de55289d6
#
_entry.id   3ea48d5491233e7e247ee52de55289d6
#
_cell.length_a   1.000
_cell.length_b   1.000
_cell.length_c   1.000
_cell.angle_alpha   90.00
_cell.angle_beta   90.00
_cell.angle_gamma   90.00
#
_symmetry.space_group_name_H-M   'P 1'
#
loop_
_entity.id
_entity.type
_entity.pdbx_description
1 polymer ?
#
loop_
_entity_poly.entity_id
_entity_poly.type
_entity_poly.pdbx_seq_one_letter_code
_entity_poly.pdbx_strand_id
1 'polypeptide(L)'
;MKPANEKVPELLVKIDEFPKITNSKVQAIVDKYGQFLDHMNEEDSAKNPAQGPFQLENGSIYFGQMVNNQREGRGKMQRPDGSIYEGFWKNNMSNGLGRLIHSDGDIFEGEWLNDKAHGQGKYIHFDGARYEGGWFEDKQQGKGVESWPDGSKYDGEYLEGKKSGKGSFYWADGSIYHGDFLDHNIHGVGEYTWSDGRKFNGEWNNNKMTGKGVYTWCDGRKYDGQYLDDKKHGYGLFYWPDGRCYQGEWKDGKQDGFGTYNSATGKAKKGEWHDGKRIKWTEDNEDKEKAKISSDD
;
A
#
# COMPACT_ATOMS: atom_id res chain seq x y z
N MET A 1 -35.83 -34.31 4.51
CA MET A 1 -34.65 -33.48 4.69
C MET A 1 -33.53 -34.40 5.19
N LYS A 2 -32.45 -34.61 4.40
CA LYS A 2 -31.26 -35.30 4.88
C LYS A 2 -30.50 -34.34 5.79
N PRO A 3 -30.01 -34.76 6.98
CA PRO A 3 -29.19 -33.90 7.82
C PRO A 3 -27.89 -33.55 7.06
N ALA A 4 -27.53 -32.29 7.15
CA ALA A 4 -26.31 -31.76 6.57
C ALA A 4 -25.09 -32.48 7.14
N ASN A 5 -24.22 -32.97 6.24
CA ASN A 5 -22.83 -33.39 6.43
C ASN A 5 -22.37 -33.53 7.89
N GLU A 6 -22.61 -34.71 8.50
CA GLU A 6 -21.71 -35.17 9.55
C GLU A 6 -20.33 -35.39 8.89
N LYS A 7 -19.40 -34.46 9.19
CA LYS A 7 -17.99 -34.67 8.82
C LYS A 7 -17.55 -35.99 9.46
N VAL A 8 -17.15 -36.94 8.64
CA VAL A 8 -16.52 -38.19 9.10
C VAL A 8 -15.39 -37.80 10.06
N PRO A 9 -15.30 -38.41 11.27
CA PRO A 9 -14.21 -38.11 12.20
C PRO A 9 -12.88 -38.36 11.50
N GLU A 10 -11.99 -37.39 11.57
CA GLU A 10 -10.63 -37.49 11.02
C GLU A 10 -9.91 -38.64 11.75
N LEU A 11 -9.28 -39.55 11.01
CA LEU A 11 -8.53 -40.65 11.60
C LEU A 11 -7.27 -40.11 12.28
N LEU A 12 -7.18 -40.27 13.60
CA LEU A 12 -6.06 -39.82 14.41
C LEU A 12 -5.23 -41.02 14.85
N VAL A 13 -3.97 -41.09 14.46
CA VAL A 13 -3.02 -42.12 14.91
C VAL A 13 -2.08 -41.47 15.92
N LYS A 14 -2.12 -41.97 17.18
CA LYS A 14 -1.19 -41.51 18.21
C LYS A 14 0.24 -41.99 17.88
N ILE A 15 1.19 -41.07 17.96
CA ILE A 15 2.62 -41.33 17.79
C ILE A 15 3.38 -40.99 19.09
N ASP A 16 4.59 -41.52 19.24
CA ASP A 16 5.31 -41.41 20.52
C ASP A 16 5.86 -40.00 20.79
N GLU A 17 6.34 -39.33 19.75
CA GLU A 17 6.97 -38.02 19.89
C GLU A 17 6.52 -37.05 18.79
N PHE A 18 6.45 -35.78 19.14
CA PHE A 18 6.28 -34.70 18.14
C PHE A 18 7.58 -34.56 17.32
N PRO A 19 7.49 -34.55 15.98
CA PRO A 19 8.68 -34.58 15.13
C PRO A 19 9.55 -33.33 15.32
N LYS A 20 10.86 -33.55 15.18
CA LYS A 20 11.82 -32.45 15.12
C LYS A 20 11.59 -31.61 13.86
N ILE A 21 11.80 -30.29 13.99
CA ILE A 21 11.76 -29.38 12.85
C ILE A 21 12.98 -29.67 11.97
N THR A 22 12.75 -30.10 10.75
CA THR A 22 13.81 -30.39 9.77
C THR A 22 14.07 -29.24 8.81
N ASN A 23 13.11 -28.33 8.67
CA ASN A 23 13.24 -27.13 7.85
C ASN A 23 14.08 -26.07 8.59
N SER A 24 15.26 -25.75 8.06
CA SER A 24 16.21 -24.83 8.70
C SER A 24 15.69 -23.41 8.84
N LYS A 25 14.88 -22.93 7.89
CA LYS A 25 14.26 -21.58 7.98
C LYS A 25 13.23 -21.55 9.10
N VAL A 26 12.35 -22.53 9.17
CA VAL A 26 11.35 -22.64 10.23
C VAL A 26 12.03 -22.78 11.60
N GLN A 27 13.09 -23.60 11.70
CA GLN A 27 13.86 -23.75 12.95
C GLN A 27 14.47 -22.40 13.37
N ALA A 28 15.10 -21.67 12.45
CA ALA A 28 15.68 -20.34 12.75
C ALA A 28 14.63 -19.34 13.26
N ILE A 29 13.40 -19.38 12.73
CA ILE A 29 12.30 -18.56 13.22
C ILE A 29 11.86 -18.97 14.63
N VAL A 30 11.71 -20.27 14.88
CA VAL A 30 11.37 -20.79 16.21
C VAL A 30 12.45 -20.43 17.23
N ASP A 31 13.73 -20.55 16.89
CA ASP A 31 14.84 -20.18 17.75
C ASP A 31 14.85 -18.67 18.07
N LYS A 32 14.47 -17.86 17.08
CA LYS A 32 14.44 -16.37 17.22
C LYS A 32 13.28 -15.86 18.05
N TYR A 33 12.08 -16.42 17.83
CA TYR A 33 10.84 -15.88 18.40
C TYR A 33 10.26 -16.73 19.54
N GLY A 34 10.81 -17.92 19.80
CA GLY A 34 10.30 -18.86 20.79
C GLY A 34 8.97 -19.50 20.40
N GLN A 35 8.37 -20.22 21.33
CA GLN A 35 7.04 -20.81 21.16
C GLN A 35 5.97 -19.72 21.35
N PHE A 36 4.95 -19.72 20.49
CA PHE A 36 3.88 -18.72 20.55
C PHE A 36 2.97 -18.91 21.77
N LEU A 37 2.73 -20.16 22.13
CA LEU A 37 1.81 -20.53 23.23
C LEU A 37 2.37 -20.30 24.64
N ASP A 38 3.69 -20.14 24.80
CA ASP A 38 4.33 -19.90 26.12
C ASP A 38 3.90 -18.56 26.75
N HIS A 39 3.39 -17.64 25.95
CA HIS A 39 2.96 -16.32 26.40
C HIS A 39 1.48 -16.25 26.82
N MET A 40 0.77 -17.38 26.84
CA MET A 40 -0.68 -17.42 27.08
C MET A 40 -1.01 -18.10 28.41
N ASN A 41 -1.93 -17.51 29.21
CA ASN A 41 -2.27 -17.90 30.56
C ASN A 41 -2.51 -19.41 30.79
N GLU A 42 -1.96 -19.94 31.89
CA GLU A 42 -1.96 -21.36 32.25
C GLU A 42 -3.34 -21.88 32.76
N GLU A 43 -4.28 -21.03 33.12
CA GLU A 43 -5.52 -21.42 33.80
C GLU A 43 -6.44 -22.33 32.97
N ASP A 44 -6.43 -22.23 31.64
CA ASP A 44 -7.23 -23.09 30.76
C ASP A 44 -6.62 -24.45 30.50
N SER A 45 -5.30 -24.61 30.73
CA SER A 45 -4.58 -25.87 30.50
C SER A 45 -4.95 -26.93 31.53
N ALA A 46 -5.34 -26.52 32.72
CA ALA A 46 -5.68 -27.44 33.82
C ALA A 46 -7.01 -28.17 33.58
N LYS A 47 -7.96 -27.55 32.88
CA LYS A 47 -9.31 -28.13 32.64
C LYS A 47 -9.36 -29.05 31.43
N ASN A 48 -8.51 -28.82 30.43
CA ASN A 48 -8.41 -29.64 29.21
C ASN A 48 -6.93 -29.80 28.82
N PRO A 49 -6.20 -30.81 29.35
CA PRO A 49 -4.79 -30.96 29.08
C PRO A 49 -4.53 -31.31 27.60
N ALA A 50 -3.37 -30.88 27.08
CA ALA A 50 -2.92 -31.24 25.76
C ALA A 50 -2.80 -32.75 25.56
N GLN A 51 -3.17 -33.21 24.40
CA GLN A 51 -3.18 -34.63 24.00
C GLN A 51 -2.35 -34.85 22.72
N GLY A 52 -1.95 -36.08 22.45
CA GLY A 52 -1.18 -36.43 21.29
C GLY A 52 0.30 -36.68 21.64
N PRO A 53 1.25 -36.54 20.66
CA PRO A 53 0.98 -36.10 19.28
C PRO A 53 0.17 -37.12 18.46
N PHE A 54 -0.64 -36.62 17.55
CA PHE A 54 -1.48 -37.39 16.64
C PHE A 54 -1.09 -37.10 15.19
N GLN A 55 -0.91 -38.15 14.40
CA GLN A 55 -0.77 -38.02 12.96
C GLN A 55 -2.17 -38.06 12.31
N LEU A 56 -2.44 -37.10 11.44
CA LEU A 56 -3.66 -36.98 10.67
C LEU A 56 -3.51 -37.69 9.32
N GLU A 57 -4.63 -37.99 8.64
CA GLU A 57 -4.64 -38.65 7.33
C GLU A 57 -3.82 -37.91 6.26
N ASN A 58 -3.78 -36.57 6.31
CA ASN A 58 -3.00 -35.74 5.38
C ASN A 58 -1.49 -35.67 5.73
N GLY A 59 -1.06 -36.43 6.74
CA GLY A 59 0.33 -36.45 7.21
C GLY A 59 0.71 -35.34 8.15
N SER A 60 -0.18 -34.38 8.47
CA SER A 60 0.06 -33.36 9.49
C SER A 60 0.11 -33.98 10.88
N ILE A 61 0.86 -33.37 11.79
CA ILE A 61 0.99 -33.86 13.17
C ILE A 61 0.51 -32.76 14.12
N TYR A 62 -0.45 -33.15 14.97
CA TYR A 62 -1.07 -32.25 15.94
C TYR A 62 -0.72 -32.64 17.37
N PHE A 63 -0.43 -31.67 18.20
CA PHE A 63 -0.32 -31.79 19.65
C PHE A 63 -1.06 -30.61 20.29
N GLY A 64 -2.06 -30.91 21.14
CA GLY A 64 -2.85 -29.86 21.75
C GLY A 64 -4.13 -30.34 22.42
N GLN A 65 -4.97 -29.40 22.77
CA GLN A 65 -6.27 -29.67 23.42
C GLN A 65 -7.26 -30.27 22.41
N MET A 66 -8.06 -31.23 22.89
CA MET A 66 -9.07 -31.87 22.08
C MET A 66 -10.36 -32.08 22.87
N VAL A 67 -11.50 -31.94 22.18
CA VAL A 67 -12.83 -32.28 22.70
C VAL A 67 -13.56 -33.12 21.66
N ASN A 68 -14.08 -34.28 22.06
CA ASN A 68 -14.81 -35.19 21.16
C ASN A 68 -14.05 -35.50 19.86
N ASN A 69 -12.75 -35.78 19.93
CA ASN A 69 -11.85 -36.03 18.80
C ASN A 69 -11.72 -34.88 17.81
N GLN A 70 -12.07 -33.65 18.23
CA GLN A 70 -11.83 -32.43 17.45
C GLN A 70 -10.76 -31.60 18.12
N ARG A 71 -9.91 -30.95 17.30
CA ARG A 71 -8.98 -29.95 17.78
C ARG A 71 -9.77 -28.76 18.34
N GLU A 72 -9.59 -28.49 19.63
CA GLU A 72 -10.32 -27.48 20.36
C GLU A 72 -9.41 -26.83 21.40
N GLY A 73 -9.42 -25.51 21.55
CA GLY A 73 -8.53 -24.82 22.46
C GLY A 73 -7.11 -24.62 21.89
N ARG A 74 -6.08 -24.83 22.70
CA ARG A 74 -4.67 -24.59 22.32
C ARG A 74 -4.05 -25.80 21.64
N GLY A 75 -3.27 -25.55 20.57
CA GLY A 75 -2.56 -26.62 19.92
C GLY A 75 -1.53 -26.16 18.90
N LYS A 76 -0.62 -27.08 18.63
CA LYS A 76 0.45 -26.96 17.63
C LYS A 76 0.24 -27.98 16.54
N MET A 77 0.41 -27.57 15.30
CA MET A 77 0.37 -28.45 14.14
C MET A 77 1.59 -28.24 13.26
N GLN A 78 2.27 -29.32 12.93
CA GLN A 78 3.29 -29.35 11.87
C GLN A 78 2.68 -29.99 10.63
N ARG A 79 2.77 -29.30 9.48
CA ARG A 79 2.29 -29.82 8.20
C ARG A 79 3.39 -30.55 7.44
N PRO A 80 3.06 -31.39 6.45
CA PRO A 80 4.05 -32.14 5.66
C PRO A 80 5.06 -31.26 4.90
N ASP A 81 4.67 -30.01 4.54
CA ASP A 81 5.55 -29.02 3.91
C ASP A 81 6.56 -28.39 4.89
N GLY A 82 6.48 -28.76 6.17
CA GLY A 82 7.32 -28.24 7.24
C GLY A 82 6.81 -26.94 7.87
N SER A 83 5.69 -26.39 7.42
CA SER A 83 5.06 -25.24 8.08
C SER A 83 4.51 -25.62 9.45
N ILE A 84 4.47 -24.64 10.37
CA ILE A 84 4.02 -24.87 11.75
C ILE A 84 2.99 -23.81 12.11
N TYR A 85 1.84 -24.26 12.59
CA TYR A 85 0.85 -23.43 13.23
C TYR A 85 0.86 -23.67 14.75
N GLU A 86 0.87 -22.60 15.53
CA GLU A 86 0.70 -22.58 16.99
C GLU A 86 -0.38 -21.58 17.34
N GLY A 87 -1.46 -22.01 18.00
CA GLY A 87 -2.55 -21.09 18.31
C GLY A 87 -3.80 -21.78 18.82
N PHE A 88 -4.90 -21.06 18.72
CA PHE A 88 -6.21 -21.56 19.10
C PHE A 88 -6.90 -22.31 17.97
N TRP A 89 -7.68 -23.30 18.37
CA TRP A 89 -8.45 -24.20 17.52
C TRP A 89 -9.91 -24.22 17.94
N LYS A 90 -10.79 -24.36 16.97
CA LYS A 90 -12.21 -24.58 17.17
C LYS A 90 -12.76 -25.46 16.06
N ASN A 91 -13.45 -26.57 16.42
CA ASN A 91 -14.03 -27.50 15.43
C ASN A 91 -13.03 -27.93 14.34
N ASN A 92 -11.80 -28.30 14.72
CA ASN A 92 -10.70 -28.71 13.83
C ASN A 92 -10.11 -27.58 12.95
N MET A 93 -10.49 -26.31 13.11
CA MET A 93 -10.00 -25.17 12.35
C MET A 93 -9.20 -24.22 13.24
N SER A 94 -8.19 -23.57 12.68
CA SER A 94 -7.52 -22.43 13.32
C SER A 94 -8.52 -21.32 13.59
N ASN A 95 -8.62 -20.85 14.84
CA ASN A 95 -9.63 -19.90 15.25
C ASN A 95 -9.19 -19.13 16.51
N GLY A 96 -9.25 -17.81 16.51
CA GLY A 96 -8.70 -16.97 17.58
C GLY A 96 -7.24 -16.60 17.30
N LEU A 97 -6.44 -16.36 18.32
CA LEU A 97 -5.03 -15.96 18.14
C LEU A 97 -4.14 -17.13 17.75
N GLY A 98 -3.22 -16.91 16.82
CA GLY A 98 -2.27 -17.93 16.41
C GLY A 98 -1.14 -17.38 15.56
N ARG A 99 -0.05 -18.16 15.51
CA ARG A 99 1.11 -17.94 14.65
C ARG A 99 1.22 -19.07 13.63
N LEU A 100 1.35 -18.73 12.37
CA LEU A 100 1.76 -19.63 11.30
C LEU A 100 3.17 -19.26 10.84
N ILE A 101 4.09 -20.21 10.89
CA ILE A 101 5.40 -20.13 10.26
C ILE A 101 5.31 -20.95 8.99
N HIS A 102 5.39 -20.29 7.84
CA HIS A 102 5.40 -20.94 6.54
C HIS A 102 6.72 -21.68 6.26
N SER A 103 6.71 -22.63 5.35
CA SER A 103 7.91 -23.41 5.01
C SER A 103 9.04 -22.60 4.38
N ASP A 104 8.74 -21.43 3.80
CA ASP A 104 9.71 -20.47 3.27
C ASP A 104 10.30 -19.53 4.33
N GLY A 105 9.77 -19.57 5.57
CA GLY A 105 10.19 -18.76 6.70
C GLY A 105 9.38 -17.50 6.91
N ASP A 106 8.35 -17.24 6.12
CA ASP A 106 7.39 -16.18 6.37
C ASP A 106 6.56 -16.48 7.62
N ILE A 107 6.12 -15.45 8.32
CA ILE A 107 5.36 -15.57 9.57
C ILE A 107 4.08 -14.76 9.44
N PHE A 108 2.96 -15.38 9.84
CA PHE A 108 1.76 -14.65 10.21
C PHE A 108 1.49 -14.81 11.70
N GLU A 109 1.28 -13.71 12.41
CA GLU A 109 0.81 -13.67 13.80
C GLU A 109 -0.44 -12.80 13.87
N GLY A 110 -1.55 -13.35 14.34
CA GLY A 110 -2.78 -12.57 14.42
C GLY A 110 -4.01 -13.40 14.71
N GLU A 111 -5.14 -12.82 14.37
CA GLU A 111 -6.45 -13.45 14.53
C GLU A 111 -6.75 -14.37 13.34
N TRP A 112 -7.40 -15.48 13.66
CA TRP A 112 -7.82 -16.51 12.72
C TRP A 112 -9.31 -16.76 12.83
N LEU A 113 -9.95 -17.00 11.71
CA LEU A 113 -11.34 -17.43 11.64
C LEU A 113 -11.48 -18.50 10.58
N ASN A 114 -11.82 -19.73 11.01
CA ASN A 114 -12.05 -20.90 10.15
C ASN A 114 -10.89 -21.15 9.16
N ASP A 115 -9.67 -21.30 9.70
CA ASP A 115 -8.40 -21.53 8.99
C ASP A 115 -7.90 -20.35 8.13
N LYS A 116 -8.52 -19.18 8.22
CA LYS A 116 -8.12 -18.00 7.47
C LYS A 116 -7.65 -16.86 8.40
N ALA A 117 -6.64 -16.12 7.96
CA ALA A 117 -6.24 -14.88 8.60
C ALA A 117 -7.41 -13.89 8.57
N HIS A 118 -7.73 -13.30 9.74
CA HIS A 118 -8.88 -12.42 9.93
C HIS A 118 -8.55 -11.39 11.02
N GLY A 119 -9.39 -10.33 11.17
CA GLY A 119 -9.23 -9.36 12.27
C GLY A 119 -7.91 -8.58 12.17
N GLN A 120 -7.14 -8.56 13.23
CA GLN A 120 -5.83 -7.89 13.27
C GLN A 120 -4.70 -8.92 13.18
N GLY A 121 -3.65 -8.57 12.42
CA GLY A 121 -2.51 -9.47 12.29
C GLY A 121 -1.29 -8.80 11.70
N LYS A 122 -0.16 -9.47 11.91
CA LYS A 122 1.15 -9.08 11.42
C LYS A 122 1.72 -10.17 10.54
N TYR A 123 2.13 -9.79 9.34
CA TYR A 123 2.87 -10.65 8.41
C TYR A 123 4.32 -10.19 8.32
N ILE A 124 5.24 -11.11 8.45
CA ILE A 124 6.68 -10.85 8.37
C ILE A 124 7.26 -11.77 7.31
N HIS A 125 7.73 -11.18 6.23
CA HIS A 125 8.49 -11.90 5.21
C HIS A 125 9.87 -12.29 5.72
N PHE A 126 10.38 -13.39 5.21
CA PHE A 126 11.72 -13.88 5.58
C PHE A 126 12.84 -12.89 5.22
N ASP A 127 12.66 -12.08 4.17
CA ASP A 127 13.56 -11.01 3.77
C ASP A 127 13.49 -9.76 4.66
N GLY A 128 12.52 -9.71 5.59
CA GLY A 128 12.35 -8.65 6.56
C GLY A 128 11.28 -7.61 6.25
N ALA A 129 10.62 -7.69 5.10
CA ALA A 129 9.42 -6.87 4.84
C ALA A 129 8.29 -7.25 5.82
N ARG A 130 7.46 -6.28 6.22
CA ARG A 130 6.43 -6.49 7.24
C ARG A 130 5.15 -5.76 6.86
N TYR A 131 4.03 -6.40 7.16
CA TYR A 131 2.72 -5.77 7.19
C TYR A 131 2.10 -5.93 8.59
N GLU A 132 1.46 -4.88 9.10
CA GLU A 132 0.70 -4.91 10.35
C GLU A 132 -0.61 -4.14 10.14
N GLY A 133 -1.75 -4.81 10.32
CA GLY A 133 -3.05 -4.20 10.06
C GLY A 133 -4.19 -5.19 9.99
N GLY A 134 -5.28 -4.76 9.33
CA GLY A 134 -6.49 -5.55 9.18
C GLY A 134 -6.37 -6.66 8.14
N TRP A 135 -7.08 -7.76 8.39
CA TRP A 135 -7.15 -8.94 7.55
C TRP A 135 -8.59 -9.42 7.40
N PHE A 136 -8.93 -9.85 6.22
CA PHE A 136 -10.21 -10.47 5.91
C PHE A 136 -10.00 -11.61 4.91
N GLU A 137 -10.31 -12.85 5.35
CA GLU A 137 -10.19 -14.07 4.53
C GLU A 137 -8.84 -14.17 3.80
N ASP A 138 -7.72 -14.13 4.55
CA ASP A 138 -6.33 -14.19 4.07
C ASP A 138 -5.85 -12.99 3.26
N LYS A 139 -6.64 -11.91 3.18
CA LYS A 139 -6.28 -10.69 2.46
C LYS A 139 -6.14 -9.51 3.41
N GLN A 140 -5.18 -8.63 3.12
CA GLN A 140 -5.05 -7.34 3.79
C GLN A 140 -6.32 -6.50 3.54
N GLN A 141 -6.88 -5.93 4.61
CA GLN A 141 -8.14 -5.21 4.56
C GLN A 141 -8.19 -4.07 5.57
N GLY A 142 -8.77 -2.92 5.17
CA GLY A 142 -8.87 -1.76 6.04
C GLY A 142 -7.53 -1.07 6.25
N LYS A 143 -7.25 -0.54 7.44
CA LYS A 143 -6.00 0.16 7.72
C LYS A 143 -4.85 -0.80 7.98
N GLY A 144 -3.68 -0.44 7.46
CA GLY A 144 -2.47 -1.21 7.67
C GLY A 144 -1.20 -0.42 7.37
N VAL A 145 -0.11 -0.90 7.93
CA VAL A 145 1.24 -0.36 7.75
C VAL A 145 2.10 -1.44 7.15
N GLU A 146 2.73 -1.14 6.02
CA GLU A 146 3.73 -2.00 5.40
C GLU A 146 5.10 -1.31 5.41
N SER A 147 6.15 -2.04 5.73
CA SER A 147 7.52 -1.53 5.77
C SER A 147 8.50 -2.53 5.16
N TRP A 148 9.53 -2.01 4.50
CA TRP A 148 10.54 -2.78 3.80
C TRP A 148 11.92 -2.57 4.40
N PRO A 149 12.87 -3.52 4.19
CA PRO A 149 14.24 -3.41 4.71
C PRO A 149 15.04 -2.20 4.20
N ASP A 150 14.67 -1.65 3.04
CA ASP A 150 15.29 -0.44 2.48
C ASP A 150 14.88 0.84 3.21
N GLY A 151 13.95 0.76 4.19
CA GLY A 151 13.42 1.88 4.95
C GLY A 151 12.15 2.49 4.36
N SER A 152 11.68 2.02 3.22
CA SER A 152 10.39 2.46 2.68
C SER A 152 9.24 2.01 3.59
N LYS A 153 8.15 2.78 3.56
CA LYS A 153 6.96 2.51 4.38
C LYS A 153 5.71 2.97 3.62
N TYR A 154 4.65 2.18 3.71
CA TYR A 154 3.29 2.60 3.40
C TYR A 154 2.44 2.58 4.67
N ASP A 155 1.59 3.59 4.83
CA ASP A 155 0.65 3.73 5.95
C ASP A 155 -0.69 4.18 5.36
N GLY A 156 -1.66 3.29 5.28
CA GLY A 156 -2.89 3.61 4.57
C GLY A 156 -3.91 2.47 4.54
N GLU A 157 -4.83 2.58 3.60
CA GLU A 157 -5.95 1.66 3.46
C GLU A 157 -5.64 0.55 2.44
N TYR A 158 -6.22 -0.62 2.71
CA TYR A 158 -6.17 -1.81 1.87
C TYR A 158 -7.57 -2.31 1.55
N LEU A 159 -7.74 -2.78 0.35
CA LEU A 159 -8.94 -3.46 -0.13
C LEU A 159 -8.54 -4.73 -0.88
N GLU A 160 -8.98 -5.88 -0.39
CA GLU A 160 -8.70 -7.20 -0.99
C GLU A 160 -7.20 -7.45 -1.28
N GLY A 161 -6.33 -7.07 -0.35
CA GLY A 161 -4.88 -7.25 -0.46
C GLY A 161 -4.14 -6.16 -1.23
N LYS A 162 -4.83 -5.11 -1.69
CA LYS A 162 -4.24 -4.04 -2.49
C LYS A 162 -4.29 -2.70 -1.76
N LYS A 163 -3.24 -1.88 -1.88
CA LYS A 163 -3.27 -0.48 -1.45
C LYS A 163 -4.39 0.24 -2.20
N SER A 164 -5.35 0.81 -1.49
CA SER A 164 -6.54 1.49 -2.02
C SER A 164 -7.04 2.52 -1.01
N GLY A 165 -7.78 3.54 -1.48
CA GLY A 165 -8.25 4.60 -0.58
C GLY A 165 -7.15 5.57 -0.20
N LYS A 166 -7.18 6.13 1.01
CA LYS A 166 -6.20 7.12 1.48
C LYS A 166 -4.97 6.46 2.08
N GLY A 167 -3.80 7.02 1.76
CA GLY A 167 -2.55 6.53 2.33
C GLY A 167 -1.38 7.50 2.16
N SER A 168 -0.28 7.12 2.82
CA SER A 168 1.01 7.80 2.75
C SER A 168 2.08 6.79 2.39
N PHE A 169 2.86 7.10 1.37
CA PHE A 169 4.02 6.30 1.01
C PHE A 169 5.29 7.11 1.25
N TYR A 170 6.23 6.54 1.97
CA TYR A 170 7.55 7.08 2.27
C TYR A 170 8.59 6.22 1.57
N TRP A 171 9.32 6.78 0.61
CA TRP A 171 10.38 6.08 -0.11
C TRP A 171 11.71 6.16 0.62
N ALA A 172 12.58 5.20 0.37
CA ALA A 172 13.92 5.13 0.94
C ALA A 172 14.80 6.35 0.58
N ASP A 173 14.52 7.01 -0.53
CA ASP A 173 15.24 8.21 -0.98
C ASP A 173 14.78 9.49 -0.25
N GLY A 174 13.78 9.40 0.63
CA GLY A 174 13.17 10.53 1.35
C GLY A 174 12.01 11.20 0.62
N SER A 175 11.62 10.73 -0.56
CA SER A 175 10.38 11.18 -1.22
C SER A 175 9.15 10.72 -0.44
N ILE A 176 8.07 11.49 -0.50
CA ILE A 176 6.83 11.20 0.21
C ILE A 176 5.64 11.48 -0.71
N TYR A 177 4.65 10.59 -0.66
CA TYR A 177 3.32 10.83 -1.23
C TYR A 177 2.24 10.74 -0.16
N HIS A 178 1.31 11.67 -0.19
CA HIS A 178 0.08 11.65 0.60
C HIS A 178 -1.11 11.82 -0.33
N GLY A 179 -2.02 10.86 -0.37
CA GLY A 179 -3.17 10.97 -1.27
C GLY A 179 -3.92 9.68 -1.47
N ASP A 180 -4.61 9.61 -2.61
CA ASP A 180 -5.41 8.46 -2.99
C ASP A 180 -4.57 7.38 -3.66
N PHE A 181 -4.93 6.13 -3.40
CA PHE A 181 -4.41 4.93 -4.04
C PHE A 181 -5.54 4.12 -4.67
N LEU A 182 -5.26 3.46 -5.77
CA LEU A 182 -6.12 2.48 -6.40
C LEU A 182 -5.27 1.33 -6.95
N ASP A 183 -5.57 0.10 -6.49
CA ASP A 183 -4.87 -1.12 -6.94
C ASP A 183 -3.34 -0.97 -6.92
N HIS A 184 -2.78 -0.56 -5.77
CA HIS A 184 -1.36 -0.27 -5.51
C HIS A 184 -0.80 1.00 -6.18
N ASN A 185 -1.54 1.67 -7.07
CA ASN A 185 -1.06 2.84 -7.79
C ASN A 185 -1.49 4.14 -7.10
N ILE A 186 -0.64 5.16 -7.20
CA ILE A 186 -1.04 6.55 -6.93
C ILE A 186 -2.16 6.90 -7.92
N HIS A 187 -3.29 7.39 -7.39
CA HIS A 187 -4.49 7.70 -8.16
C HIS A 187 -5.25 8.86 -7.51
N GLY A 188 -6.30 9.39 -8.17
CA GLY A 188 -7.15 10.43 -7.57
C GLY A 188 -6.40 11.73 -7.27
N VAL A 189 -6.46 12.22 -6.04
CA VAL A 189 -5.84 13.48 -5.63
C VAL A 189 -4.81 13.25 -4.55
N GLY A 190 -3.64 13.91 -4.68
CA GLY A 190 -2.59 13.80 -3.67
C GLY A 190 -1.41 14.74 -3.89
N GLU A 191 -0.59 14.84 -2.86
CA GLU A 191 0.66 15.59 -2.86
C GLU A 191 1.86 14.64 -2.89
N TYR A 192 2.73 14.84 -3.85
CA TYR A 192 4.04 14.20 -3.93
C TYR A 192 5.13 15.21 -3.62
N THR A 193 5.99 14.91 -2.66
CA THR A 193 7.19 15.68 -2.33
C THR A 193 8.41 14.83 -2.67
N TRP A 194 9.21 15.27 -3.62
CA TRP A 194 10.48 14.61 -3.99
C TRP A 194 11.55 14.88 -2.93
N SER A 195 12.53 13.99 -2.86
CA SER A 195 13.68 14.14 -1.93
C SER A 195 14.49 15.41 -2.11
N ASP A 196 14.46 16.01 -3.31
CA ASP A 196 15.10 17.30 -3.60
C ASP A 196 14.23 18.52 -3.23
N GLY A 197 13.05 18.30 -2.63
CA GLY A 197 12.13 19.36 -2.17
C GLY A 197 11.15 19.86 -3.21
N ARG A 198 11.17 19.40 -4.46
CA ARG A 198 10.11 19.67 -5.42
C ARG A 198 8.79 19.10 -4.90
N LYS A 199 7.67 19.70 -5.30
CA LYS A 199 6.33 19.24 -4.90
C LYS A 199 5.37 19.28 -6.08
N PHE A 200 4.47 18.31 -6.11
CA PHE A 200 3.28 18.34 -6.94
C PHE A 200 2.05 18.04 -6.08
N ASN A 201 1.05 18.90 -6.17
CA ASN A 201 -0.26 18.69 -5.55
C ASN A 201 -1.31 18.75 -6.66
N GLY A 202 -2.02 17.68 -6.91
CA GLY A 202 -2.96 17.62 -8.02
C GLY A 202 -3.53 16.22 -8.25
N GLU A 203 -4.04 16.06 -9.46
CA GLU A 203 -4.69 14.83 -9.90
C GLU A 203 -3.69 13.82 -10.47
N TRP A 204 -3.95 12.55 -10.18
CA TRP A 204 -3.12 11.40 -10.56
C TRP A 204 -3.96 10.31 -11.22
N ASN A 205 -3.39 9.67 -12.21
CA ASN A 205 -3.95 8.47 -12.84
C ASN A 205 -2.85 7.45 -13.07
N ASN A 206 -2.94 6.31 -12.36
CA ASN A 206 -1.98 5.20 -12.47
C ASN A 206 -0.52 5.67 -12.41
N ASN A 207 -0.15 6.34 -11.30
CA ASN A 207 1.18 6.87 -11.01
C ASN A 207 1.63 8.04 -11.91
N LYS A 208 0.74 8.63 -12.71
CA LYS A 208 1.06 9.77 -13.57
C LYS A 208 0.26 11.00 -13.19
N MET A 209 0.92 12.16 -13.20
CA MET A 209 0.26 13.45 -13.06
C MET A 209 -0.71 13.68 -14.23
N THR A 210 -1.95 14.06 -13.93
CA THR A 210 -3.01 14.31 -14.90
C THR A 210 -3.91 15.45 -14.43
N GLY A 211 -4.91 15.84 -15.23
CA GLY A 211 -5.90 16.82 -14.82
C GLY A 211 -5.31 18.13 -14.32
N LYS A 212 -5.81 18.67 -13.22
CA LYS A 212 -5.32 19.91 -12.63
C LYS A 212 -4.28 19.66 -11.54
N GLY A 213 -3.23 20.48 -11.50
CA GLY A 213 -2.24 20.38 -10.44
C GLY A 213 -1.29 21.57 -10.38
N VAL A 214 -0.66 21.67 -9.22
CA VAL A 214 0.35 22.67 -8.91
C VAL A 214 1.69 21.99 -8.69
N TYR A 215 2.69 22.36 -9.49
CA TYR A 215 4.06 21.91 -9.34
C TYR A 215 4.94 23.07 -8.86
N THR A 216 5.70 22.86 -7.80
CA THR A 216 6.61 23.84 -7.23
C THR A 216 8.03 23.30 -7.25
N TRP A 217 8.97 24.08 -7.77
CA TRP A 217 10.40 23.78 -7.76
C TRP A 217 11.11 24.42 -6.57
N CYS A 218 12.22 23.85 -6.17
CA CYS A 218 13.02 24.35 -5.03
C CYS A 218 13.57 25.75 -5.25
N ASP A 219 13.75 26.17 -6.52
CA ASP A 219 14.21 27.48 -6.90
C ASP A 219 13.09 28.55 -6.92
N GLY A 220 11.88 28.20 -6.50
CA GLY A 220 10.73 29.09 -6.42
C GLY A 220 9.91 29.18 -7.69
N ARG A 221 10.26 28.48 -8.78
CA ARG A 221 9.37 28.35 -9.94
C ARG A 221 8.10 27.59 -9.53
N LYS A 222 6.97 27.94 -10.15
CA LYS A 222 5.69 27.28 -9.94
C LYS A 222 4.95 27.13 -11.27
N TYR A 223 4.33 25.99 -11.49
CA TYR A 223 3.33 25.82 -12.54
C TYR A 223 1.99 25.46 -11.89
N ASP A 224 0.93 26.10 -12.34
CA ASP A 224 -0.44 25.91 -11.89
C ASP A 224 -1.31 25.72 -13.12
N GLY A 225 -1.72 24.50 -13.43
CA GLY A 225 -2.40 24.24 -14.69
C GLY A 225 -2.72 22.77 -14.92
N GLN A 226 -2.97 22.44 -16.18
CA GLN A 226 -3.38 21.11 -16.60
C GLN A 226 -2.17 20.24 -16.92
N TYR A 227 -2.33 18.94 -16.69
CA TYR A 227 -1.36 17.89 -16.98
C TYR A 227 -1.97 16.77 -17.79
N LEU A 228 -1.18 16.13 -18.60
CA LEU A 228 -1.48 14.89 -19.30
C LEU A 228 -0.22 14.03 -19.33
N ASP A 229 -0.28 12.82 -18.73
CA ASP A 229 0.83 11.87 -18.69
C ASP A 229 2.16 12.52 -18.27
N ASP A 230 2.19 13.12 -17.06
CA ASP A 230 3.34 13.80 -16.44
C ASP A 230 3.80 15.09 -17.13
N LYS A 231 3.12 15.53 -18.16
CA LYS A 231 3.51 16.71 -18.93
C LYS A 231 2.50 17.84 -18.72
N LYS A 232 3.02 19.07 -18.65
CA LYS A 232 2.17 20.27 -18.74
C LYS A 232 1.41 20.23 -20.05
N HIS A 233 0.08 20.44 -19.98
CA HIS A 233 -0.83 20.33 -21.12
C HIS A 233 -2.00 21.31 -20.95
N GLY A 234 -2.75 21.59 -22.04
CA GLY A 234 -3.92 22.47 -21.97
C GLY A 234 -3.56 23.87 -21.48
N TYR A 235 -4.33 24.42 -20.55
CA TYR A 235 -4.12 25.79 -20.05
C TYR A 235 -3.41 25.79 -18.70
N GLY A 236 -2.43 26.72 -18.52
CA GLY A 236 -1.71 26.83 -17.25
C GLY A 236 -0.89 28.11 -17.10
N LEU A 237 -0.55 28.40 -15.84
CA LEU A 237 0.23 29.53 -15.41
C LEU A 237 1.60 29.06 -14.95
N PHE A 238 2.66 29.64 -15.49
CA PHE A 238 4.02 29.40 -15.06
C PHE A 238 4.60 30.67 -14.46
N TYR A 239 5.08 30.57 -13.23
CA TYR A 239 5.68 31.68 -12.47
C TYR A 239 7.19 31.47 -12.34
N TRP A 240 7.95 32.51 -12.60
CA TRP A 240 9.38 32.59 -12.31
C TRP A 240 9.64 33.32 -10.99
N PRO A 241 10.74 32.99 -10.29
CA PRO A 241 11.07 33.63 -9.01
C PRO A 241 11.26 35.13 -9.08
N ASP A 242 11.60 35.67 -10.24
CA ASP A 242 11.81 37.10 -10.49
C ASP A 242 10.51 37.89 -10.73
N GLY A 243 9.35 37.26 -10.56
CA GLY A 243 8.03 37.87 -10.71
C GLY A 243 7.45 37.83 -12.13
N ARG A 244 8.18 37.27 -13.10
CA ARG A 244 7.61 37.01 -14.43
C ARG A 244 6.58 35.91 -14.36
N CYS A 245 5.58 35.91 -15.23
CA CYS A 245 4.71 34.79 -15.43
C CYS A 245 4.28 34.62 -16.90
N TYR A 246 3.97 33.39 -17.27
CA TYR A 246 3.30 33.04 -18.51
C TYR A 246 1.96 32.41 -18.20
N GLN A 247 0.92 32.86 -18.84
CA GLN A 247 -0.43 32.33 -18.75
C GLN A 247 -0.91 31.97 -20.16
N GLY A 248 -1.13 30.73 -20.45
CA GLY A 248 -1.50 30.33 -21.81
C GLY A 248 -1.54 28.82 -22.01
N GLU A 249 -1.48 28.45 -23.28
CA GLU A 249 -1.61 27.07 -23.72
C GLU A 249 -0.28 26.32 -23.65
N TRP A 250 -0.38 25.03 -23.32
CA TRP A 250 0.74 24.10 -23.17
C TRP A 250 0.46 22.80 -23.90
N LYS A 251 1.46 22.25 -24.54
CA LYS A 251 1.42 20.95 -25.18
C LYS A 251 2.73 20.20 -24.93
N ASP A 252 2.64 18.94 -24.50
CA ASP A 252 3.78 18.07 -24.25
C ASP A 252 4.89 18.69 -23.38
N GLY A 253 4.50 19.48 -22.36
CA GLY A 253 5.42 20.13 -21.43
C GLY A 253 5.94 21.50 -21.88
N LYS A 254 5.61 21.97 -23.10
CA LYS A 254 6.07 23.21 -23.70
C LYS A 254 4.93 24.20 -23.92
N GLN A 255 5.25 25.49 -23.94
CA GLN A 255 4.33 26.54 -24.38
C GLN A 255 3.99 26.30 -25.86
N ASP A 256 2.70 26.20 -26.20
CA ASP A 256 2.25 25.93 -27.55
C ASP A 256 0.83 26.48 -27.71
N GLY A 257 0.60 27.40 -28.64
CA GLY A 257 -0.64 28.13 -28.81
C GLY A 257 -0.55 29.58 -28.31
N PHE A 258 -1.69 30.14 -27.92
CA PHE A 258 -1.79 31.52 -27.46
C PHE A 258 -1.52 31.68 -25.96
N GLY A 259 -0.91 32.78 -25.59
CA GLY A 259 -0.70 33.11 -24.19
C GLY A 259 -0.33 34.55 -23.93
N THR A 260 -0.32 34.90 -22.65
CA THR A 260 0.08 36.23 -22.14
C THR A 260 1.36 36.06 -21.33
N TYR A 261 2.39 36.76 -21.68
CA TYR A 261 3.59 36.90 -20.89
C TYR A 261 3.58 38.22 -20.12
N ASN A 262 3.74 38.10 -18.80
CA ASN A 262 3.89 39.26 -17.91
C ASN A 262 5.35 39.38 -17.49
N SER A 263 5.94 40.56 -17.70
CA SER A 263 7.29 40.86 -17.22
C SER A 263 7.30 41.05 -15.70
N ALA A 264 8.49 41.02 -15.08
CA ALA A 264 8.67 41.32 -13.67
C ALA A 264 8.17 42.71 -13.25
N THR A 265 8.08 43.64 -14.20
CA THR A 265 7.52 44.98 -13.97
C THR A 265 6.02 45.11 -14.22
N GLY A 266 5.34 43.94 -14.45
CA GLY A 266 3.89 43.90 -14.65
C GLY A 266 3.40 44.24 -16.07
N LYS A 267 4.31 44.46 -17.04
CA LYS A 267 3.88 44.66 -18.45
C LYS A 267 3.43 43.34 -19.05
N ALA A 268 2.18 43.29 -19.47
CA ALA A 268 1.59 42.13 -20.16
C ALA A 268 1.78 42.25 -21.67
N LYS A 269 2.11 41.15 -22.34
CA LYS A 269 2.13 41.04 -23.79
C LYS A 269 1.51 39.73 -24.22
N LYS A 270 0.57 39.77 -25.15
CA LYS A 270 -0.01 38.59 -25.78
C LYS A 270 0.84 38.11 -26.94
N GLY A 271 0.94 36.83 -27.14
CA GLY A 271 1.72 36.26 -28.21
C GLY A 271 1.28 34.85 -28.58
N GLU A 272 1.97 34.32 -29.56
CA GLU A 272 1.80 32.93 -30.04
C GLU A 272 3.11 32.20 -29.86
N TRP A 273 3.02 30.98 -29.37
CA TRP A 273 4.15 30.07 -29.11
C TRP A 273 3.99 28.78 -29.88
N HIS A 274 5.07 28.19 -30.29
CA HIS A 274 5.14 26.86 -30.86
C HIS A 274 6.39 26.13 -30.37
N ASP A 275 6.21 24.90 -29.86
CA ASP A 275 7.28 24.05 -29.33
C ASP A 275 8.20 24.79 -28.32
N GLY A 276 7.60 25.61 -27.44
CA GLY A 276 8.31 26.37 -26.41
C GLY A 276 8.96 27.67 -26.88
N LYS A 277 8.88 28.00 -28.17
CA LYS A 277 9.44 29.23 -28.74
C LYS A 277 8.33 30.20 -29.10
N ARG A 278 8.53 31.49 -28.72
CA ARG A 278 7.62 32.56 -29.16
C ARG A 278 7.79 32.81 -30.64
N ILE A 279 6.68 32.70 -31.40
CA ILE A 279 6.62 32.96 -32.84
C ILE A 279 6.48 34.47 -33.10
N LYS A 280 5.51 35.07 -32.44
CA LYS A 280 5.22 36.51 -32.59
C LYS A 280 4.51 37.08 -31.36
N TRP A 281 4.55 38.40 -31.22
CA TRP A 281 3.61 39.14 -30.37
C TRP A 281 2.34 39.41 -31.17
N THR A 282 1.19 39.24 -30.56
CA THR A 282 -0.08 39.66 -31.13
C THR A 282 -0.31 41.11 -30.63
N GLU A 283 -0.49 42.07 -31.55
CA GLU A 283 -0.75 43.46 -31.18
C GLU A 283 -2.09 43.55 -30.45
N ASP A 284 -2.13 44.34 -29.38
CA ASP A 284 -3.39 44.72 -28.72
C ASP A 284 -4.19 45.60 -29.68
N ASN A 285 -5.46 45.24 -29.98
CA ASN A 285 -6.34 46.06 -30.84
C ASN A 285 -6.64 47.48 -30.26
N GLU A 286 -6.36 47.70 -28.99
CA GLU A 286 -6.54 49.00 -28.33
C GLU A 286 -5.64 50.12 -28.88
N ASP A 287 -4.41 49.75 -29.37
CA ASP A 287 -3.50 50.77 -29.95
C ASP A 287 -3.90 51.11 -31.40
N LYS A 288 -4.64 50.26 -32.10
CA LYS A 288 -5.15 50.55 -33.44
C LYS A 288 -6.38 51.45 -33.43
N GLU A 289 -7.21 51.36 -32.41
CA GLU A 289 -8.35 52.29 -32.25
C GLU A 289 -7.89 53.69 -31.83
N LYS A 290 -6.90 53.80 -30.94
CA LYS A 290 -6.33 55.11 -30.56
C LYS A 290 -5.58 55.76 -31.69
N ALA A 291 -4.89 55.00 -32.55
CA ALA A 291 -4.21 55.51 -33.73
C ALA A 291 -5.19 55.97 -34.85
N LYS A 292 -6.39 55.36 -34.93
CA LYS A 292 -7.43 55.80 -35.87
C LYS A 292 -8.14 57.05 -35.42
N ILE A 293 -8.35 57.24 -34.11
CA ILE A 293 -9.01 58.45 -33.57
C ILE A 293 -8.11 59.69 -33.66
N SER A 294 -6.76 59.48 -33.66
CA SER A 294 -5.80 60.59 -33.78
C SER A 294 -5.46 61.00 -35.23
N SER A 295 -5.99 60.28 -36.23
CA SER A 295 -5.75 60.56 -37.66
C SER A 295 -6.95 61.26 -38.36
N ASP A 296 -8.05 61.49 -37.62
CA ASP A 296 -9.27 62.15 -38.15
C ASP A 296 -9.52 63.54 -37.52
N ASP A 297 -8.49 64.20 -36.92
CA ASP A 297 -8.50 65.60 -36.49
C ASP A 297 -7.69 66.52 -37.43
#